data_5f42b9e709136f3eba9addc3321dcb47
#
_entry.id   5f42b9e709136f3eba9addc3321dcb47
#
_cell.length_a   1.000
_cell.length_b   1.000
_cell.length_c   1.000
_cell.angle_alpha   90.00
_cell.angle_beta   90.00
_cell.angle_gamma   90.00
#
_symmetry.space_group_name_H-M   'P 1'
#
loop_
_entity.id
_entity.type
_entity.pdbx_description
1 polymer ?
#
loop_
_entity_poly.entity_id
_entity_poly.type
_entity_poly.pdbx_seq_one_letter_code
_entity_poly.pdbx_strand_id
1 'polypeptide(L)'
;MAVLAGSTLINADTGRPLQTTDTVLMVRPVAFGFNEETAVNNAFQKKGKEADIPDLARKESDSYIELLEENGITVITVEDTQEPHTPDSVFPNNWFSTHDDGTLVRYPMFAKNRRLERKPSALEAIQENFDVKRTIDLTHYEEEGMFLEG
;
A
#
# COMPACT_ATOMS: atom_id res chain seq x y z
N MET A 1 3.59 -2.23 0.01
CA MET A 1 3.63 -2.19 -1.47
C MET A 1 2.29 -2.67 -1.97
N ALA A 2 1.58 -1.87 -2.72
CA ALA A 2 0.37 -2.31 -3.42
C ALA A 2 0.73 -2.59 -4.88
N VAL A 3 0.23 -3.71 -5.39
CA VAL A 3 0.43 -4.12 -6.77
C VAL A 3 -0.64 -3.47 -7.62
N LEU A 4 -0.25 -2.67 -8.61
CA LEU A 4 -1.18 -2.11 -9.58
C LEU A 4 -1.29 -3.07 -10.77
N ALA A 5 -2.50 -3.48 -11.12
CA ALA A 5 -2.72 -4.18 -12.37
C ALA A 5 -2.56 -3.16 -13.51
N GLY A 6 -1.38 -3.14 -14.11
CA GLY A 6 -1.11 -2.45 -15.37
C GLY A 6 -1.79 -3.14 -16.53
N SER A 7 -1.44 -2.76 -17.76
CA SER A 7 -1.90 -3.47 -18.97
C SER A 7 -1.66 -4.97 -18.78
N THR A 8 -2.71 -5.78 -18.97
CA THR A 8 -2.64 -7.23 -18.78
C THR A 8 -1.50 -7.79 -19.63
N LEU A 9 -0.38 -8.10 -18.97
CA LEU A 9 0.73 -8.78 -19.62
C LEU A 9 0.27 -10.19 -19.96
N ILE A 10 0.38 -10.58 -21.22
CA ILE A 10 0.00 -11.90 -21.68
C ILE A 10 1.27 -12.74 -21.84
N ASN A 11 1.28 -13.89 -21.22
CA ASN A 11 2.32 -14.88 -21.43
C ASN A 11 2.32 -15.31 -22.91
N ALA A 12 3.42 -15.09 -23.61
CA ALA A 12 3.53 -15.34 -25.05
C ALA A 12 3.35 -16.81 -25.42
N ASP A 13 3.69 -17.73 -24.52
CA ASP A 13 3.64 -19.18 -24.77
C ASP A 13 2.26 -19.77 -24.49
N THR A 14 1.51 -19.21 -23.53
CA THR A 14 0.23 -19.78 -23.08
C THR A 14 -0.98 -18.95 -23.48
N GLY A 15 -0.80 -17.70 -23.94
CA GLY A 15 -1.87 -16.74 -24.22
C GLY A 15 -2.71 -16.34 -22.99
N ARG A 16 -2.23 -16.67 -21.79
CA ARG A 16 -2.94 -16.36 -20.53
C ARG A 16 -2.38 -15.09 -19.89
N PRO A 17 -3.21 -14.34 -19.14
CA PRO A 17 -2.71 -13.24 -18.33
C PRO A 17 -1.60 -13.70 -17.39
N LEU A 18 -0.54 -12.89 -17.27
CA LEU A 18 0.45 -13.08 -16.22
C LEU A 18 -0.19 -12.78 -14.88
N GLN A 19 0.13 -13.58 -13.86
CA GLN A 19 -0.34 -13.37 -12.48
C GLN A 19 0.48 -12.29 -11.76
N THR A 20 1.55 -11.84 -12.37
CA THR A 20 2.45 -10.82 -11.81
C THR A 20 2.35 -9.53 -12.62
N THR A 21 2.52 -8.41 -11.97
CA THR A 21 2.62 -7.10 -12.59
C THR A 21 4.09 -6.63 -12.58
N ASP A 22 4.41 -5.75 -13.51
CA ASP A 22 5.67 -4.99 -13.56
C ASP A 22 5.53 -3.57 -12.98
N THR A 23 4.38 -3.25 -12.43
CA THR A 23 4.09 -1.93 -11.86
C THR A 23 3.56 -2.06 -10.45
N VAL A 24 4.16 -1.30 -9.52
CA VAL A 24 3.79 -1.31 -8.10
C VAL A 24 3.65 0.12 -7.57
N LEU A 25 2.72 0.31 -6.61
CA LEU A 25 2.65 1.55 -5.85
C LEU A 25 3.32 1.34 -4.49
N MET A 26 4.19 2.27 -4.13
CA MET A 26 4.84 2.33 -2.83
C MET A 26 4.56 3.66 -2.15
N VAL A 27 4.32 3.61 -0.85
CA VAL A 27 4.26 4.81 0.00
C VAL A 27 5.63 5.00 0.65
N ARG A 28 6.27 6.13 0.36
CA ARG A 28 7.56 6.51 0.94
C ARG A 28 7.33 7.05 2.34
N PRO A 29 7.86 6.39 3.40
CA PRO A 29 7.47 6.71 4.77
C PRO A 29 8.07 8.04 5.25
N VAL A 30 7.32 8.74 6.10
CA VAL A 30 7.77 9.95 6.81
C VAL A 30 7.81 9.70 8.31
N ALA A 31 6.85 8.94 8.83
CA ALA A 31 6.66 8.75 10.26
C ALA A 31 6.56 7.27 10.67
N PHE A 32 7.30 6.40 9.95
CA PHE A 32 7.32 4.97 10.25
C PHE A 32 7.78 4.70 11.68
N GLY A 33 7.07 3.81 12.36
CA GLY A 33 7.41 3.48 13.74
C GLY A 33 6.53 2.40 14.33
N PHE A 34 6.70 2.18 15.63
CA PHE A 34 5.87 1.24 16.36
C PHE A 34 4.42 1.75 16.44
N ASN A 35 3.49 0.91 16.00
CA ASN A 35 2.07 1.21 16.03
C ASN A 35 1.38 0.49 17.20
N GLU A 36 1.01 1.23 18.23
CA GLU A 36 0.36 0.67 19.42
C GLU A 36 -1.02 0.08 19.13
N GLU A 37 -1.73 0.60 18.12
CA GLU A 37 -3.06 0.09 17.75
C GLU A 37 -2.99 -1.27 17.06
N THR A 38 -1.95 -1.54 16.28
CA THR A 38 -1.76 -2.83 15.58
C THR A 38 -0.95 -3.84 16.41
N ALA A 39 -0.17 -3.39 17.39
CA ALA A 39 0.65 -4.25 18.24
C ALA A 39 -0.17 -5.26 19.06
N VAL A 40 -1.45 -4.99 19.30
CA VAL A 40 -2.34 -5.87 20.07
C VAL A 40 -2.63 -7.20 19.36
N ASN A 41 -2.52 -7.24 18.04
CA ASN A 41 -2.79 -8.43 17.22
C ASN A 41 -1.65 -8.80 16.27
N ASN A 42 -0.53 -8.05 16.28
CA ASN A 42 0.65 -8.30 15.48
C ASN A 42 1.86 -8.65 16.34
N ALA A 43 2.08 -9.96 16.56
CA ALA A 43 3.19 -10.47 17.37
C ALA A 43 4.59 -10.22 16.76
N PHE A 44 4.67 -9.85 15.49
CA PHE A 44 5.94 -9.55 14.82
C PHE A 44 6.41 -8.12 15.07
N GLN A 45 5.52 -7.22 15.46
CA GLN A 45 5.87 -5.84 15.73
C GLN A 45 6.59 -5.71 17.07
N LYS A 46 7.82 -5.19 17.03
CA LYS A 46 8.63 -4.97 18.23
C LYS A 46 8.98 -3.49 18.38
N LYS A 47 8.86 -2.97 19.59
CA LYS A 47 9.28 -1.60 19.89
C LYS A 47 10.80 -1.51 19.77
N GLY A 48 11.30 -0.82 18.76
CA GLY A 48 12.73 -0.53 18.58
C GLY A 48 13.22 0.46 19.63
N LYS A 49 14.55 0.43 19.86
CA LYS A 49 15.22 1.37 20.78
C LYS A 49 15.88 2.54 20.06
N GLU A 50 15.83 2.56 18.75
CA GLU A 50 16.56 3.51 17.91
C GLU A 50 15.75 4.79 17.70
N ALA A 51 16.38 5.93 17.95
CA ALA A 51 15.75 7.25 17.77
C ALA A 51 15.53 7.59 16.27
N ASP A 52 16.23 6.90 15.38
CA ASP A 52 16.30 7.20 13.96
C ASP A 52 15.50 6.23 13.07
N ILE A 53 14.52 5.52 13.66
CA ILE A 53 13.69 4.53 12.93
C ILE A 53 13.03 5.13 11.66
N PRO A 54 12.42 6.32 11.68
CA PRO A 54 11.82 6.91 10.48
C PRO A 54 12.84 7.14 9.36
N ASP A 55 14.03 7.63 9.70
CA ASP A 55 15.10 7.91 8.73
C ASP A 55 15.68 6.62 8.14
N LEU A 56 15.81 5.58 8.95
CA LEU A 56 16.26 4.26 8.48
C LEU A 56 15.22 3.65 7.54
N ALA A 57 13.94 3.67 7.93
CA ALA A 57 12.85 3.16 7.10
C ALA A 57 12.77 3.88 5.75
N ARG A 58 12.99 5.21 5.75
CA ARG A 58 13.02 6.02 4.53
C ARG A 58 14.17 5.61 3.62
N LYS A 59 15.39 5.43 4.16
CA LYS A 59 16.57 5.00 3.40
C LYS A 59 16.38 3.59 2.83
N GLU A 60 15.84 2.67 3.61
CA GLU A 60 15.52 1.31 3.15
C GLU A 60 14.47 1.32 2.05
N SER A 61 13.43 2.15 2.19
CA SER A 61 12.42 2.35 1.14
C SER A 61 13.04 2.88 -0.15
N ASP A 62 13.91 3.90 -0.07
CA ASP A 62 14.57 4.47 -1.23
C ASP A 62 15.47 3.44 -1.93
N SER A 63 16.28 2.71 -1.18
CA SER A 63 17.15 1.65 -1.72
C SER A 63 16.32 0.51 -2.34
N TYR A 64 15.17 0.20 -1.79
CA TYR A 64 14.29 -0.83 -2.33
C TYR A 64 13.59 -0.38 -3.63
N ILE A 65 13.20 0.89 -3.71
CA ILE A 65 12.66 1.49 -4.93
C ILE A 65 13.69 1.42 -6.05
N GLU A 66 14.93 1.89 -5.79
CA GLU A 66 16.04 1.83 -6.75
C GLU A 66 16.28 0.39 -7.24
N LEU A 67 16.32 -0.58 -6.33
CA LEU A 67 16.51 -1.99 -6.68
C LEU A 67 15.37 -2.53 -7.58
N LEU A 68 14.13 -2.16 -7.32
CA LEU A 68 12.99 -2.57 -8.16
C LEU A 68 13.10 -1.97 -9.56
N GLU A 69 13.41 -0.67 -9.67
CA GLU A 69 13.58 0.03 -10.95
C GLU A 69 14.74 -0.51 -11.77
N GLU A 70 15.88 -0.80 -11.14
CA GLU A 70 17.04 -1.46 -11.78
C GLU A 70 16.69 -2.85 -12.36
N ASN A 71 15.69 -3.52 -11.79
CA ASN A 71 15.20 -4.81 -12.26
C ASN A 71 13.96 -4.71 -13.18
N GLY A 72 13.66 -3.52 -13.70
CA GLY A 72 12.62 -3.32 -14.71
C GLY A 72 11.20 -3.24 -14.14
N ILE A 73 11.05 -3.02 -12.83
CA ILE A 73 9.75 -2.77 -12.20
C ILE A 73 9.47 -1.26 -12.19
N THR A 74 8.33 -0.85 -12.67
CA THR A 74 7.88 0.54 -12.56
C THR A 74 7.36 0.79 -11.15
N VAL A 75 7.93 1.77 -10.44
CA VAL A 75 7.50 2.13 -9.09
C VAL A 75 6.80 3.48 -9.10
N ILE A 76 5.51 3.48 -8.71
CA ILE A 76 4.75 4.70 -8.46
C ILE A 76 4.94 5.05 -6.99
N THR A 77 5.71 6.09 -6.72
CA THR A 77 6.03 6.52 -5.36
C THR A 77 5.09 7.61 -4.90
N VAL A 78 4.43 7.40 -3.76
CA VAL A 78 3.60 8.38 -3.07
C VAL A 78 4.33 8.85 -1.82
N GLU A 79 4.61 10.13 -1.70
CA GLU A 79 5.15 10.70 -0.47
C GLU A 79 4.08 10.66 0.64
N ASP A 80 4.45 10.09 1.77
CA ASP A 80 3.62 10.16 2.96
C ASP A 80 3.65 11.56 3.58
N THR A 81 2.78 11.82 4.57
CA THR A 81 2.72 13.10 5.29
C THR A 81 2.87 12.86 6.79
N GLN A 82 3.42 13.85 7.50
CA GLN A 82 3.55 13.76 8.96
C GLN A 82 2.18 13.74 9.68
N GLU A 83 1.23 14.47 9.11
CA GLU A 83 -0.14 14.53 9.61
C GLU A 83 -1.14 14.15 8.53
N PRO A 84 -2.12 13.31 8.85
CA PRO A 84 -2.27 12.58 10.10
C PRO A 84 -1.15 11.54 10.27
N HIS A 85 -0.76 11.25 11.53
CA HIS A 85 0.29 10.26 11.83
C HIS A 85 -0.17 8.84 11.48
N THR A 86 0.53 8.21 10.54
CA THR A 86 0.22 6.88 10.00
C THR A 86 1.49 6.02 9.97
N PRO A 87 1.87 5.41 11.11
CA PRO A 87 3.15 4.70 11.24
C PRO A 87 3.30 3.47 10.32
N ASP A 88 2.20 2.89 9.86
CA ASP A 88 2.16 1.71 8.99
C ASP A 88 1.85 2.05 7.52
N SER A 89 1.95 3.32 7.11
CA SER A 89 1.60 3.78 5.75
C SER A 89 2.35 3.07 4.62
N VAL A 90 3.49 2.43 4.92
CA VAL A 90 4.29 1.64 3.97
C VAL A 90 3.59 0.37 3.48
N PHE A 91 2.44 0.01 4.07
CA PHE A 91 1.65 -1.17 3.73
C PHE A 91 0.31 -0.83 3.07
N PRO A 92 0.29 -0.10 1.94
CA PRO A 92 -0.95 0.31 1.29
C PRO A 92 -1.80 -0.88 0.82
N ASN A 93 -1.18 -2.04 0.57
CA ASN A 93 -1.87 -3.28 0.22
C ASN A 93 -2.87 -3.77 1.27
N ASN A 94 -2.78 -3.30 2.51
CA ASN A 94 -3.73 -3.71 3.54
C ASN A 94 -5.08 -3.00 3.41
N TRP A 95 -5.15 -1.80 2.82
CA TRP A 95 -6.39 -1.04 2.73
C TRP A 95 -6.97 -0.93 1.31
N PHE A 96 -6.22 -1.36 0.27
CA PHE A 96 -6.78 -1.47 -1.08
C PHE A 96 -6.12 -2.56 -1.92
N SER A 97 -6.84 -2.99 -2.95
CA SER A 97 -6.30 -3.77 -4.06
C SER A 97 -6.86 -3.27 -5.39
N THR A 98 -6.10 -3.51 -6.45
CA THR A 98 -6.51 -3.26 -7.83
C THR A 98 -6.57 -4.57 -8.60
N HIS A 99 -7.49 -4.66 -9.55
CA HIS A 99 -7.75 -5.85 -10.35
C HIS A 99 -7.66 -5.51 -11.84
N ASP A 100 -7.34 -6.50 -12.66
CA ASP A 100 -7.13 -6.36 -14.10
C ASP A 100 -8.39 -5.92 -14.88
N ASP A 101 -9.58 -6.11 -14.29
CA ASP A 101 -10.85 -5.64 -14.85
C ASP A 101 -11.13 -4.13 -14.58
N GLY A 102 -10.20 -3.42 -13.94
CA GLY A 102 -10.34 -2.02 -13.53
C GLY A 102 -11.08 -1.84 -12.20
N THR A 103 -11.26 -2.90 -11.42
CA THR A 103 -11.87 -2.78 -10.09
C THR A 103 -10.82 -2.34 -9.06
N LEU A 104 -11.15 -1.29 -8.31
CA LEU A 104 -10.48 -0.89 -7.07
C LEU A 104 -11.34 -1.36 -5.89
N VAL A 105 -10.75 -2.13 -4.98
CA VAL A 105 -11.41 -2.50 -3.72
C VAL A 105 -10.77 -1.74 -2.57
N ARG A 106 -11.58 -1.16 -1.68
CA ARG A 106 -11.14 -0.51 -0.45
C ARG A 106 -11.59 -1.32 0.74
N TYR A 107 -10.66 -1.68 1.61
CA TYR A 107 -10.88 -2.59 2.72
C TYR A 107 -11.13 -1.88 4.04
N PRO A 108 -11.98 -2.45 4.93
CA PRO A 108 -12.20 -1.94 6.27
C PRO A 108 -11.03 -2.34 7.19
N MET A 109 -10.39 -1.34 7.80
CA MET A 109 -9.22 -1.48 8.65
C MET A 109 -9.60 -1.55 10.13
N PHE A 110 -8.95 -2.46 10.89
CA PHE A 110 -9.12 -2.61 12.33
C PHE A 110 -8.59 -1.37 13.08
N ALA A 111 -7.32 -1.04 12.90
CA ALA A 111 -6.67 0.06 13.60
C ALA A 111 -7.16 1.41 13.05
N LYS A 112 -7.62 2.29 13.95
CA LYS A 112 -8.20 3.59 13.56
C LYS A 112 -7.20 4.50 12.88
N ASN A 113 -5.94 4.51 13.35
CA ASN A 113 -4.89 5.31 12.73
C ASN A 113 -4.57 4.82 11.31
N ARG A 114 -4.73 3.53 10.99
CA ARG A 114 -4.54 2.99 9.66
C ARG A 114 -5.63 3.39 8.67
N ARG A 115 -6.83 3.71 9.15
CA ARG A 115 -7.91 4.26 8.31
C ARG A 115 -7.53 5.62 7.71
N LEU A 116 -6.63 6.34 8.39
CA LEU A 116 -6.11 7.64 7.97
C LEU A 116 -5.05 7.53 6.86
N GLU A 117 -4.59 6.32 6.52
CA GLU A 117 -3.65 6.06 5.42
C GLU A 117 -4.30 6.30 4.03
N ARG A 118 -5.63 6.32 3.96
CA ARG A 118 -6.41 6.61 2.74
C ARG A 118 -6.35 8.11 2.38
N LYS A 119 -5.13 8.65 2.28
CA LYS A 119 -4.86 10.06 2.00
C LYS A 119 -5.22 10.39 0.55
N PRO A 120 -5.62 11.65 0.26
CA PRO A 120 -5.94 12.07 -1.10
C PRO A 120 -4.80 11.76 -2.09
N SER A 121 -3.54 12.03 -1.71
CA SER A 121 -2.38 11.78 -2.57
C SER A 121 -2.25 10.32 -3.01
N ALA A 122 -2.54 9.37 -2.13
CA ALA A 122 -2.51 7.95 -2.49
C ALA A 122 -3.67 7.58 -3.43
N LEU A 123 -4.87 8.12 -3.18
CA LEU A 123 -6.04 7.88 -4.03
C LEU A 123 -5.87 8.52 -5.41
N GLU A 124 -5.32 9.72 -5.49
CA GLU A 124 -4.98 10.42 -6.73
C GLU A 124 -3.96 9.62 -7.54
N ALA A 125 -2.87 9.18 -6.90
CA ALA A 125 -1.85 8.35 -7.56
C ALA A 125 -2.44 7.04 -8.14
N ILE A 126 -3.38 6.41 -7.44
CA ILE A 126 -4.08 5.23 -7.97
C ILE A 126 -4.90 5.61 -9.20
N GLN A 127 -5.68 6.70 -9.14
CA GLN A 127 -6.55 7.12 -10.24
C GLN A 127 -5.78 7.59 -11.48
N GLU A 128 -4.63 8.22 -11.30
CA GLU A 128 -3.77 8.70 -12.38
C GLU A 128 -3.03 7.58 -13.11
N ASN A 129 -2.67 6.51 -12.38
CA ASN A 129 -1.82 5.45 -12.90
C ASN A 129 -2.55 4.12 -13.15
N PHE A 130 -3.82 4.04 -12.81
CA PHE A 130 -4.64 2.85 -12.97
C PHE A 130 -6.01 3.22 -13.58
N ASP A 131 -6.43 2.46 -14.61
CA ASP A 131 -7.73 2.67 -15.29
C ASP A 131 -8.88 2.15 -14.42
N VAL A 132 -9.21 2.92 -13.37
CA VAL A 132 -10.27 2.57 -12.42
C VAL A 132 -11.63 2.74 -13.07
N LYS A 133 -12.28 1.62 -13.37
CA LYS A 133 -13.65 1.59 -13.95
C LYS A 133 -14.74 1.54 -12.90
N ARG A 134 -14.44 0.95 -11.75
CA ARG A 134 -15.36 0.87 -10.61
C ARG A 134 -14.62 0.76 -9.30
N THR A 135 -15.23 1.25 -8.25
CA THR A 135 -14.73 1.10 -6.87
C THR A 135 -15.74 0.29 -6.05
N ILE A 136 -15.24 -0.73 -5.36
CA ILE A 136 -15.98 -1.44 -4.31
C ILE A 136 -15.46 -0.90 -2.98
N ASP A 137 -16.30 -0.16 -2.28
CA ASP A 137 -15.94 0.43 -0.99
C ASP A 137 -16.57 -0.38 0.16
N LEU A 138 -15.72 -1.10 0.88
CA LEU A 138 -16.10 -1.91 2.03
C LEU A 138 -15.83 -1.20 3.36
N THR A 139 -15.35 0.05 3.34
CA THR A 139 -14.94 0.77 4.54
C THR A 139 -16.08 1.03 5.52
N HIS A 140 -17.34 1.02 5.05
CA HIS A 140 -18.51 1.17 5.92
C HIS A 140 -18.65 0.05 6.96
N TYR A 141 -18.07 -1.14 6.71
CA TYR A 141 -18.05 -2.24 7.67
C TYR A 141 -17.22 -1.93 8.92
N GLU A 142 -16.38 -0.91 8.89
CA GLU A 142 -15.64 -0.43 10.07
C GLU A 142 -16.59 0.00 11.20
N GLU A 143 -17.76 0.54 10.87
CA GLU A 143 -18.80 0.94 11.85
C GLU A 143 -19.52 -0.26 12.46
N GLU A 144 -19.51 -1.38 11.74
CA GLU A 144 -20.13 -2.64 12.18
C GLU A 144 -19.12 -3.55 12.93
N GLY A 145 -17.86 -3.08 13.08
CA GLY A 145 -16.78 -3.84 13.73
C GLY A 145 -16.30 -5.04 12.90
N MET A 146 -16.51 -5.02 11.59
CA MET A 146 -16.04 -6.04 10.66
C MET A 146 -14.83 -5.49 9.89
N PHE A 147 -13.76 -6.27 9.84
CA PHE A 147 -12.49 -5.84 9.26
C PHE A 147 -11.97 -6.88 8.27
N LEU A 148 -11.35 -6.41 7.22
CA LEU A 148 -10.67 -7.21 6.21
C LEU A 148 -9.46 -6.42 5.75
N GLU A 149 -8.28 -6.92 6.04
CA GLU A 149 -7.02 -6.34 5.58
C GLU A 149 -6.42 -7.25 4.50
N GLY A 150 -6.05 -6.63 3.37
CA GLY A 150 -5.50 -7.34 2.22
C GLY A 150 -4.08 -7.86 2.39
#